data_6a1bb483a9934c254cc8f2d9b99d3af8
#
_entry.id   6a1bb483a9934c254cc8f2d9b99d3af8
#
_cell.length_a   1.000
_cell.length_b   1.000
_cell.length_c   1.000
_cell.angle_alpha   90.00
_cell.angle_beta   90.00
_cell.angle_gamma   90.00
#
_symmetry.space_group_name_H-M   'P 1'
#
loop_
_entity.id
_entity.type
_entity.pdbx_description
1 polymer ?
#
loop_
_entity_poly.entity_id
_entity_poly.type
_entity_poly.pdbx_seq_one_letter_code
_entity_poly.pdbx_strand_id
1 'polypeptide(L)'
;VARARAFAQKLDMPLAIVDKRRQKANSSEVMNIIGDVRDKRVILLDDMVDTGGSLCGAAKALVEVGGAKSVTACASHGVLSGPAIQRIEDSVLDEVIFLDTIPARPEVKCAKIKYLSVAEMFAEAIERIYEEISVSKLFN
;
A
#
# COMPACT_ATOMS: atom_id res chain seq x y z
N VAL A 1 2.36 -11.24 0.86
CA VAL A 1 3.17 -11.56 2.06
C VAL A 1 4.66 -11.48 1.78
N ALA A 2 5.20 -12.08 0.69
CA ALA A 2 6.64 -12.11 0.43
C ALA A 2 7.26 -10.70 0.28
N ARG A 3 6.62 -9.79 -0.46
CA ARG A 3 7.07 -8.40 -0.64
C ARG A 3 7.08 -7.62 0.68
N ALA A 4 6.01 -7.73 1.47
CA ALA A 4 5.94 -7.07 2.78
C ALA A 4 7.01 -7.59 3.74
N ARG A 5 7.33 -8.89 3.68
CA ARG A 5 8.42 -9.48 4.48
C ARG A 5 9.79 -8.93 4.08
N ALA A 6 10.09 -8.86 2.78
CA ALA A 6 11.34 -8.29 2.29
C ALA A 6 11.48 -6.80 2.68
N PHE A 7 10.39 -6.05 2.60
CA PHE A 7 10.36 -4.65 3.00
C PHE A 7 10.59 -4.50 4.51
N ALA A 8 9.90 -5.28 5.33
CA ALA A 8 10.07 -5.28 6.78
C ALA A 8 11.51 -5.64 7.20
N GLN A 9 12.12 -6.63 6.53
CA GLN A 9 13.52 -7.00 6.76
C GLN A 9 14.51 -5.88 6.42
N LYS A 10 14.31 -5.17 5.29
CA LYS A 10 15.17 -4.03 4.91
C LYS A 10 15.10 -2.88 5.92
N LEU A 11 13.96 -2.71 6.59
CA LEU A 11 13.74 -1.64 7.56
C LEU A 11 13.91 -2.09 9.02
N ASP A 12 14.28 -3.35 9.26
CA ASP A 12 14.34 -3.95 10.60
C ASP A 12 13.04 -3.74 11.40
N MET A 13 11.90 -3.98 10.73
CA MET A 13 10.57 -3.76 11.31
C MET A 13 9.81 -5.08 11.47
N PRO A 14 8.97 -5.22 12.51
CA PRO A 14 8.08 -6.36 12.64
C PRO A 14 7.04 -6.41 11.52
N LEU A 15 6.59 -7.61 11.18
CA LEU A 15 5.57 -7.87 10.17
C LEU A 15 4.26 -8.28 10.83
N ALA A 16 3.17 -7.67 10.39
CA ALA A 16 1.81 -8.15 10.64
C ALA A 16 1.11 -8.50 9.32
N ILE A 17 0.11 -9.37 9.38
CA ILE A 17 -0.66 -9.81 8.22
C ILE A 17 -2.13 -9.58 8.50
N VAL A 18 -2.83 -8.93 7.57
CA VAL A 18 -4.29 -8.84 7.57
C VAL A 18 -4.81 -9.95 6.66
N ASP A 19 -5.43 -10.97 7.27
CA ASP A 19 -6.02 -12.11 6.57
C ASP A 19 -7.53 -11.89 6.39
N LYS A 20 -7.96 -11.87 5.13
CA LYS A 20 -9.35 -11.69 4.75
C LYS A 20 -10.00 -13.05 4.56
N ARG A 21 -10.82 -13.48 5.52
CA ARG A 21 -11.57 -14.75 5.41
C ARG A 21 -13.03 -14.50 5.05
N ARG A 22 -13.47 -15.12 3.95
CA ARG A 22 -14.88 -15.26 3.63
C ARG A 22 -15.40 -16.53 4.30
N GLN A 23 -16.15 -16.42 5.39
CA GLN A 23 -16.68 -17.60 6.09
C GLN A 23 -17.85 -18.26 5.37
N LYS A 24 -18.67 -17.54 4.61
CA LYS A 24 -19.76 -18.04 3.73
C LYS A 24 -20.16 -16.96 2.73
N ALA A 25 -20.77 -17.37 1.59
CA ALA A 25 -21.50 -16.44 0.72
C ALA A 25 -22.60 -15.76 1.56
N ASN A 26 -22.61 -14.43 1.64
CA ASN A 26 -23.50 -13.58 2.46
C ASN A 26 -23.12 -13.33 3.92
N SER A 27 -21.90 -13.67 4.39
CA SER A 27 -21.43 -13.23 5.70
C SER A 27 -20.55 -11.98 5.59
N SER A 28 -20.57 -11.13 6.62
CA SER A 28 -19.66 -9.99 6.73
C SER A 28 -18.19 -10.46 6.64
N GLU A 29 -17.38 -9.72 5.89
CA GLU A 29 -15.95 -10.02 5.76
C GLU A 29 -15.29 -9.87 7.14
N VAL A 30 -14.77 -10.96 7.67
CA VAL A 30 -13.98 -10.93 8.91
C VAL A 30 -12.53 -10.77 8.54
N MET A 31 -11.92 -9.68 9.00
CA MET A 31 -10.49 -9.47 8.88
C MET A 31 -9.80 -9.96 10.16
N ASN A 32 -8.87 -10.89 10.00
CA ASN A 32 -8.04 -11.39 11.09
C ASN A 32 -6.65 -10.77 11.00
N ILE A 33 -6.13 -10.29 12.13
CA ILE A 33 -4.81 -9.68 12.21
C ILE A 33 -3.87 -10.67 12.89
N ILE A 34 -2.81 -11.06 12.18
CA ILE A 34 -1.76 -11.92 12.69
C ILE A 34 -0.54 -11.05 12.96
N GLY A 35 -0.11 -10.96 14.19
CA GLY A 35 0.94 -10.05 14.66
C GLY A 35 0.37 -8.98 15.59
N ASP A 36 1.26 -8.26 16.27
CA ASP A 36 0.89 -7.20 17.21
C ASP A 36 1.07 -5.82 16.57
N VAL A 37 -0.04 -5.08 16.47
CA VAL A 37 -0.07 -3.71 15.91
C VAL A 37 -0.58 -2.67 16.91
N ARG A 38 -0.90 -3.08 18.14
CA ARG A 38 -1.45 -2.21 19.18
C ARG A 38 -0.48 -1.06 19.49
N ASP A 39 -1.02 0.15 19.49
CA ASP A 39 -0.31 1.41 19.72
C ASP A 39 0.85 1.69 18.75
N LYS A 40 0.94 0.94 17.64
CA LYS A 40 1.99 1.10 16.62
C LYS A 40 1.51 1.95 15.44
N ARG A 41 2.45 2.63 14.80
CA ARG A 41 2.25 3.22 13.48
C ARG A 41 2.49 2.12 12.43
N VAL A 42 1.50 1.85 11.61
CA VAL A 42 1.51 0.73 10.66
C VAL A 42 1.67 1.26 9.23
N ILE A 43 2.55 0.60 8.46
CA ILE A 43 2.64 0.79 7.02
C ILE A 43 1.96 -0.41 6.35
N LEU A 44 0.88 -0.15 5.61
CA LEU A 44 0.16 -1.15 4.85
C LEU A 44 0.68 -1.15 3.42
N LEU A 45 1.16 -2.32 2.94
CA LEU A 45 1.75 -2.45 1.60
C LEU A 45 0.82 -3.23 0.68
N ASP A 46 0.58 -2.68 -0.49
CA ASP A 46 -0.13 -3.33 -1.59
C ASP A 46 0.63 -3.12 -2.91
N ASP A 47 0.28 -3.86 -3.95
CA ASP A 47 0.81 -3.62 -5.29
C ASP A 47 -0.07 -2.66 -6.08
N MET A 48 -1.38 -2.73 -5.91
CA MET A 48 -2.32 -1.95 -6.69
C MET A 48 -3.57 -1.59 -5.86
N VAL A 49 -4.00 -0.35 -5.98
CA VAL A 49 -5.28 0.10 -5.43
C VAL A 49 -6.22 0.43 -6.58
N ASP A 50 -7.22 -0.42 -6.78
CA ASP A 50 -8.27 -0.21 -7.78
C ASP A 50 -9.44 0.59 -7.17
N THR A 51 -10.41 -0.06 -6.54
CA THR A 51 -11.58 0.61 -5.96
C THR A 51 -11.40 1.05 -4.49
N GLY A 52 -10.25 0.74 -3.90
CA GLY A 52 -9.89 1.12 -2.52
C GLY A 52 -10.58 0.31 -1.41
N GLY A 53 -11.52 -0.58 -1.75
CA GLY A 53 -12.31 -1.29 -0.75
C GLY A 53 -11.47 -2.18 0.18
N SER A 54 -10.57 -2.99 -0.39
CA SER A 54 -9.70 -3.88 0.39
C SER A 54 -8.72 -3.10 1.26
N LEU A 55 -8.11 -2.06 0.71
CA LEU A 55 -7.16 -1.21 1.41
C LEU A 55 -7.80 -0.51 2.61
N CYS A 56 -8.92 0.19 2.39
CA CYS A 56 -9.63 0.91 3.44
C CYS A 56 -10.21 -0.05 4.49
N GLY A 57 -10.70 -1.22 4.07
CA GLY A 57 -11.16 -2.26 4.99
C GLY A 57 -10.04 -2.80 5.88
N ALA A 58 -8.85 -3.05 5.31
CA ALA A 58 -7.69 -3.48 6.07
C ALA A 58 -7.23 -2.41 7.07
N ALA A 59 -7.17 -1.14 6.65
CA ALA A 59 -6.83 -0.03 7.53
C ALA A 59 -7.81 0.10 8.70
N LYS A 60 -9.11 0.00 8.42
CA LYS A 60 -10.15 0.01 9.45
C LYS A 60 -9.96 -1.11 10.45
N ALA A 61 -9.72 -2.33 10.00
CA ALA A 61 -9.46 -3.47 10.89
C ALA A 61 -8.20 -3.26 11.76
N LEU A 62 -7.13 -2.73 11.19
CA LEU A 62 -5.89 -2.43 11.93
C LEU A 62 -6.13 -1.42 13.05
N VAL A 63 -6.94 -0.40 12.84
CA VAL A 63 -7.26 0.61 13.86
C VAL A 63 -8.29 0.09 14.86
N GLU A 64 -9.46 -0.38 14.40
CA GLU A 64 -10.60 -0.69 15.26
C GLU A 64 -10.44 -2.03 16.00
N VAL A 65 -9.83 -3.03 15.37
CA VAL A 65 -9.63 -4.37 15.95
C VAL A 65 -8.21 -4.52 16.50
N GLY A 66 -7.21 -4.10 15.71
CA GLY A 66 -5.81 -4.22 16.07
C GLY A 66 -5.31 -3.18 17.08
N GLY A 67 -6.00 -2.05 17.20
CA GLY A 67 -5.60 -0.95 18.08
C GLY A 67 -4.39 -0.18 17.56
N ALA A 68 -4.15 -0.17 16.25
CA ALA A 68 -3.08 0.61 15.65
C ALA A 68 -3.28 2.11 15.90
N LYS A 69 -2.19 2.82 16.17
CA LYS A 69 -2.21 4.26 16.42
C LYS A 69 -2.47 5.08 15.17
N SER A 70 -1.92 4.63 14.05
CA SER A 70 -2.05 5.26 12.74
C SER A 70 -1.77 4.25 11.64
N VAL A 71 -2.32 4.46 10.44
CA VAL A 71 -2.09 3.61 9.27
C VAL A 71 -1.79 4.47 8.05
N THR A 72 -0.60 4.32 7.51
CA THR A 72 -0.19 4.85 6.20
C THR A 72 -0.18 3.70 5.20
N ALA A 73 -0.71 3.90 4.01
CA ALA A 73 -0.66 2.90 2.95
C ALA A 73 0.35 3.27 1.87
N CYS A 74 1.00 2.27 1.30
CA CYS A 74 1.87 2.42 0.14
C CYS A 74 1.50 1.39 -0.92
N ALA A 75 1.35 1.83 -2.16
CA ALA A 75 1.13 0.94 -3.28
C ALA A 75 1.85 1.42 -4.54
N SER A 76 2.25 0.47 -5.40
CA SER A 76 2.94 0.81 -6.64
C SER A 76 2.00 1.47 -7.64
N HIS A 77 0.75 1.00 -7.75
CA HIS A 77 -0.16 1.41 -8.80
C HIS A 77 -1.47 1.98 -8.25
N GLY A 78 -1.67 3.28 -8.41
CA GLY A 78 -2.92 3.95 -8.07
C GLY A 78 -3.89 3.99 -9.26
N VAL A 79 -4.62 2.90 -9.51
CA VAL A 79 -5.65 2.84 -10.56
C VAL A 79 -6.82 3.77 -10.22
N LEU A 80 -7.25 3.74 -8.96
CA LEU A 80 -8.22 4.66 -8.36
C LEU A 80 -9.55 4.72 -9.12
N SER A 81 -10.10 3.55 -9.45
CA SER A 81 -11.36 3.42 -10.17
C SER A 81 -12.58 3.71 -9.29
N GLY A 82 -13.63 4.22 -9.93
CA GLY A 82 -14.94 4.42 -9.30
C GLY A 82 -14.85 5.21 -8.00
N PRO A 83 -15.32 4.67 -6.86
CA PRO A 83 -15.40 5.39 -5.59
C PRO A 83 -14.09 5.42 -4.80
N ALA A 84 -12.95 5.04 -5.39
CA ALA A 84 -11.68 4.87 -4.66
C ALA A 84 -11.24 6.13 -3.91
N ILE A 85 -11.30 7.28 -4.57
CA ILE A 85 -10.89 8.57 -3.98
C ILE A 85 -11.73 8.90 -2.75
N GLN A 86 -13.07 8.82 -2.90
CA GLN A 86 -13.99 9.10 -1.79
C GLN A 86 -13.78 8.12 -0.63
N ARG A 87 -13.56 6.82 -0.93
CA ARG A 87 -13.28 5.81 0.10
C ARG A 87 -12.00 6.10 0.87
N ILE A 88 -10.95 6.53 0.18
CA ILE A 88 -9.68 6.91 0.82
C ILE A 88 -9.89 8.15 1.68
N GLU A 89 -10.59 9.16 1.17
CA GLU A 89 -10.85 10.40 1.90
C GLU A 89 -11.64 10.14 3.19
N ASP A 90 -12.67 9.30 3.13
CA ASP A 90 -13.52 8.94 4.27
C ASP A 90 -12.91 7.88 5.20
N SER A 91 -11.78 7.28 4.83
CA SER A 91 -11.16 6.19 5.57
C SER A 91 -10.38 6.67 6.80
N VAL A 92 -9.99 5.73 7.64
CA VAL A 92 -9.08 5.92 8.78
C VAL A 92 -7.61 6.02 8.38
N LEU A 93 -7.30 5.95 7.08
CA LEU A 93 -5.93 6.14 6.59
C LEU A 93 -5.48 7.58 6.82
N ASP A 94 -4.27 7.75 7.33
CA ASP A 94 -3.64 9.07 7.46
C ASP A 94 -3.14 9.55 6.10
N GLU A 95 -2.54 8.64 5.35
CA GLU A 95 -1.92 8.93 4.07
C GLU A 95 -1.87 7.68 3.18
N VAL A 96 -1.95 7.89 1.87
CA VAL A 96 -1.72 6.84 0.85
C VAL A 96 -0.69 7.34 -0.13
N ILE A 97 0.42 6.62 -0.24
CA ILE A 97 1.54 6.95 -1.12
C ILE A 97 1.52 6.00 -2.31
N PHE A 98 1.42 6.56 -3.50
CA PHE A 98 1.55 5.85 -4.77
C PHE A 98 2.86 6.19 -5.47
N LEU A 99 3.35 5.25 -6.27
CA LEU A 99 4.35 5.58 -7.28
C LEU A 99 3.65 6.17 -8.51
N ASP A 100 4.34 7.03 -9.26
CA ASP A 100 3.79 7.67 -10.47
C ASP A 100 3.80 6.77 -11.72
N THR A 101 3.72 5.45 -11.49
CA THR A 101 3.60 4.43 -12.55
C THR A 101 2.31 4.57 -13.36
N ILE A 102 1.28 5.18 -12.76
CA ILE A 102 0.06 5.63 -13.42
C ILE A 102 -0.03 7.14 -13.15
N PRO A 103 -0.18 7.98 -14.18
CA PRO A 103 -0.22 9.43 -14.01
C PRO A 103 -1.34 9.87 -13.05
N ALA A 104 -0.99 10.77 -12.14
CA ALA A 104 -1.99 11.42 -11.29
C ALA A 104 -3.00 12.18 -12.17
N ARG A 105 -4.29 11.97 -11.90
CA ARG A 105 -5.34 12.70 -12.60
C ARG A 105 -5.50 14.08 -11.96
N PRO A 106 -5.44 15.18 -12.74
CA PRO A 106 -5.50 16.55 -12.20
C PRO A 106 -6.78 16.88 -11.43
N GLU A 107 -7.86 16.18 -11.75
CA GLU A 107 -9.15 16.32 -11.07
C GLU A 107 -9.21 15.65 -9.69
N VAL A 108 -8.26 14.76 -9.38
CA VAL A 108 -8.19 14.06 -8.09
C VAL A 108 -7.65 15.00 -7.02
N LYS A 109 -8.55 15.47 -6.16
CA LYS A 109 -8.20 16.33 -5.03
C LYS A 109 -8.47 15.59 -3.72
N CYS A 110 -7.52 14.82 -3.26
CA CYS A 110 -7.56 14.18 -1.96
C CYS A 110 -6.24 14.46 -1.22
N ALA A 111 -6.31 15.16 -0.10
CA ALA A 111 -5.13 15.56 0.67
C ALA A 111 -4.33 14.37 1.22
N LYS A 112 -4.97 13.21 1.37
CA LYS A 112 -4.33 11.97 1.85
C LYS A 112 -3.49 11.28 0.78
N ILE A 113 -3.70 11.58 -0.51
CA ILE A 113 -2.99 10.89 -1.61
C ILE A 113 -1.74 11.68 -1.98
N LYS A 114 -0.62 10.98 -2.00
CA LYS A 114 0.67 11.49 -2.43
C LYS A 114 1.30 10.58 -3.47
N TYR A 115 2.19 11.14 -4.28
CA TYR A 115 2.92 10.42 -5.32
C TYR A 115 4.42 10.56 -5.13
N LEU A 116 5.15 9.46 -5.32
CA LEU A 116 6.59 9.42 -5.42
C LEU A 116 6.98 9.03 -6.84
N SER A 117 7.92 9.79 -7.42
CA SER A 117 8.38 9.50 -8.77
C SER A 117 9.34 8.33 -8.81
N VAL A 118 9.17 7.48 -9.81
CA VAL A 118 10.09 6.40 -10.17
C VAL A 118 10.97 6.75 -11.37
N ALA A 119 10.93 7.99 -11.83
CA ALA A 119 11.62 8.45 -13.04
C ALA A 119 13.14 8.21 -12.99
N GLU A 120 13.78 8.54 -11.87
CA GLU A 120 15.23 8.34 -11.70
C GLU A 120 15.62 6.86 -11.76
N MET A 121 14.84 6.01 -11.08
CA MET A 121 15.07 4.56 -11.11
C MET A 121 14.92 3.98 -12.52
N PHE A 122 13.92 4.44 -13.28
CA PHE A 122 13.73 4.02 -14.66
C PHE A 122 14.82 4.57 -15.59
N ALA A 123 15.25 5.81 -15.40
CA ALA A 123 16.35 6.40 -16.15
C ALA A 123 17.64 5.60 -15.98
N GLU A 124 17.98 5.26 -14.73
CA GLU A 124 19.15 4.43 -14.44
C GLU A 124 19.01 3.01 -15.03
N ALA A 125 17.82 2.42 -14.97
CA ALA A 125 17.59 1.11 -15.59
C ALA A 125 17.80 1.15 -17.10
N ILE A 126 17.31 2.19 -17.78
CA ILE A 126 17.49 2.40 -19.23
C ILE A 126 18.97 2.57 -19.58
N GLU A 127 19.68 3.42 -18.82
CA GLU A 127 21.11 3.65 -19.03
C GLU A 127 21.91 2.35 -18.88
N ARG A 128 21.65 1.57 -17.82
CA ARG A 128 22.31 0.28 -17.61
C ARG A 128 22.05 -0.71 -18.73
N ILE A 129 20.81 -0.77 -19.23
CA ILE A 129 20.47 -1.65 -20.36
C ILE A 129 21.21 -1.20 -21.62
N TYR A 130 21.27 0.09 -21.88
CA TYR A 130 21.97 0.66 -23.04
C TYR A 130 23.47 0.38 -22.98
N GLU A 131 24.08 0.43 -21.80
CA GLU A 131 25.51 0.16 -21.56
C GLU A 131 25.83 -1.32 -21.34
N GLU A 132 24.86 -2.21 -21.51
CA GLU A 132 24.99 -3.67 -21.27
C GLU A 132 25.43 -4.02 -19.83
N ILE A 133 25.12 -3.17 -18.84
CA ILE A 133 25.40 -3.37 -17.43
C ILE A 133 24.20 -3.99 -16.71
N SER A 134 24.45 -4.86 -15.72
CA SER A 134 23.39 -5.51 -14.96
C SER A 134 22.49 -4.53 -14.21
N VAL A 135 21.17 -4.66 -14.39
CA VAL A 135 20.15 -3.91 -13.64
C VAL A 135 19.89 -4.47 -12.24
N SER A 136 20.41 -5.65 -11.90
CA SER A 136 20.13 -6.31 -10.61
C SER A 136 20.57 -5.48 -9.40
N LYS A 137 21.55 -4.59 -9.55
CA LYS A 137 21.99 -3.69 -8.48
C LYS A 137 20.94 -2.67 -8.04
N LEU A 138 19.92 -2.41 -8.88
CA LEU A 138 18.81 -1.51 -8.53
C LEU A 138 17.86 -2.11 -7.50
N PHE A 139 17.94 -3.41 -7.27
CA PHE A 139 17.00 -4.16 -6.42
C PHE A 139 17.63 -4.73 -5.15
N ASN A 140 18.90 -4.47 -4.89
CA ASN A 140 19.67 -4.97 -3.73
C ASN A 140 19.76 -3.93 -2.61
#